data_67d5bbeb9b0fe00bce92a303c1561531
#
_entry.id   67d5bbeb9b0fe00bce92a303c1561531
#
_cell.length_a   1.000
_cell.length_b   1.000
_cell.length_c   1.000
_cell.angle_alpha   90.00
_cell.angle_beta   90.00
_cell.angle_gamma   90.00
#
_symmetry.space_group_name_H-M   'P 1'
#
loop_
_entity.id
_entity.type
_entity.pdbx_description
1 polymer ?
#
loop_
_entity_poly.entity_id
_entity_poly.type
_entity_poly.pdbx_seq_one_letter_code
_entity_poly.pdbx_strand_id
1 'polypeptide(L)'
;MNRDRHTIVALIGSALLAAALSACGGSGGGGSEETKASLDGAGSSLVDPMVQAWKPELRDRSGIDLSYSPIGSGGGIQAITTRTVDFGASDAPLTPDQADACKGCVLVPWALSATGVSYNLPGAGDDLKLTGPVIADIFLGKITNWSDSRITQLNPGKDLPSQAISPVYRSDGSGDTYAFTSYLTEVSPAWKENVGAGTTVNVPAGTGSKGNSGVAGTITRTEGAVGYISVAYAVQNKLRVASIQNAAAEFVPPDLPGIAAAAEAMGTPKPDNSIPIVDPPASAKGAYPISTFTYAIVPKDSPKADELRALLTYAIGPGQEFAEQFVFAKLPAEVVELNKKTIASIG
;
A
#
# COMPACT_ATOMS: atom_id res chain seq x y z
N MET A 1 7.82 -20.50 -66.12
CA MET A 1 8.09 -21.88 -66.62
C MET A 1 7.62 -22.84 -65.53
N ASN A 2 6.56 -23.52 -65.88
CA ASN A 2 6.06 -24.86 -65.51
C ASN A 2 5.86 -25.14 -64.01
N ARG A 3 4.56 -25.32 -63.56
CA ARG A 3 3.64 -26.50 -63.72
C ARG A 3 4.11 -27.66 -62.84
N ASP A 4 3.32 -28.37 -62.06
CA ASP A 4 1.90 -28.79 -62.08
C ASP A 4 1.54 -29.26 -60.65
N ARG A 5 0.38 -28.99 -60.07
CA ARG A 5 -0.86 -29.78 -59.95
C ARG A 5 -0.68 -31.31 -59.71
N HIS A 6 -1.22 -31.79 -58.62
CA HIS A 6 -2.20 -32.87 -58.64
C HIS A 6 -3.01 -32.99 -57.32
N THR A 7 -4.28 -32.87 -57.53
CA THR A 7 -5.42 -33.23 -56.68
C THR A 7 -5.67 -34.74 -56.80
N ILE A 8 -6.01 -35.44 -55.71
CA ILE A 8 -6.83 -36.63 -55.75
C ILE A 8 -7.79 -36.72 -54.57
N VAL A 9 -9.02 -36.94 -54.90
CA VAL A 9 -10.26 -37.11 -54.15
C VAL A 9 -10.56 -38.60 -53.98
N ALA A 10 -11.37 -38.94 -53.00
CA ALA A 10 -12.32 -40.07 -52.89
C ALA A 10 -12.05 -40.97 -51.69
N LEU A 11 -12.96 -41.59 -51.00
CA LEU A 11 -14.43 -41.65 -50.93
C LEU A 11 -14.76 -42.72 -49.87
N ILE A 12 -15.76 -42.46 -49.01
CA ILE A 12 -16.81 -43.33 -48.49
C ILE A 12 -16.44 -44.67 -47.77
N GLY A 13 -16.99 -44.81 -46.57
CA GLY A 13 -17.14 -46.10 -45.88
C GLY A 13 -17.98 -45.96 -44.60
N SER A 14 -19.32 -45.91 -44.78
CA SER A 14 -20.29 -46.01 -43.66
C SER A 14 -20.41 -47.45 -43.21
N ALA A 15 -20.39 -47.73 -41.92
CA ALA A 15 -20.96 -48.97 -41.34
C ALA A 15 -21.56 -48.66 -39.96
N LEU A 16 -22.87 -48.65 -39.89
CA LEU A 16 -23.70 -48.83 -38.70
C LEU A 16 -23.48 -50.20 -38.09
N LEU A 17 -23.35 -50.31 -36.78
CA LEU A 17 -23.90 -51.46 -36.05
C LEU A 17 -24.32 -51.02 -34.63
N ALA A 18 -25.46 -51.51 -34.26
CA ALA A 18 -26.29 -51.12 -33.11
C ALA A 18 -25.93 -51.86 -31.82
N ALA A 19 -26.31 -51.24 -30.72
CA ALA A 19 -26.88 -51.71 -29.47
C ALA A 19 -26.17 -52.80 -28.64
N ALA A 20 -25.80 -52.39 -27.42
CA ALA A 20 -26.04 -53.24 -26.24
C ALA A 20 -26.22 -52.32 -24.99
N LEU A 21 -27.43 -52.23 -24.51
CA LEU A 21 -27.75 -51.76 -23.15
C LEU A 21 -27.15 -52.75 -22.15
N SER A 22 -26.31 -52.21 -21.24
CA SER A 22 -26.02 -52.86 -19.96
C SER A 22 -26.15 -51.82 -18.85
N ALA A 23 -27.28 -51.86 -18.19
CA ALA A 23 -27.50 -51.21 -16.94
C ALA A 23 -26.66 -51.90 -15.86
N CYS A 24 -25.73 -51.13 -15.26
CA CYS A 24 -25.21 -51.45 -13.95
C CYS A 24 -25.13 -50.13 -13.18
N GLY A 25 -25.95 -50.02 -12.13
CA GLY A 25 -25.93 -48.94 -11.20
C GLY A 25 -24.57 -48.88 -10.50
N GLY A 26 -23.91 -47.75 -10.65
CA GLY A 26 -22.76 -47.32 -9.86
C GLY A 26 -23.11 -45.98 -9.27
N SER A 27 -23.30 -45.94 -7.96
CA SER A 27 -23.36 -44.70 -7.19
C SER A 27 -22.07 -43.94 -7.42
N GLY A 28 -22.03 -43.15 -8.47
CA GLY A 28 -21.03 -42.13 -8.64
C GLY A 28 -21.36 -40.99 -7.69
N GLY A 29 -20.65 -40.93 -6.58
CA GLY A 29 -20.64 -39.73 -5.77
C GLY A 29 -20.27 -38.55 -6.66
N GLY A 30 -21.25 -37.71 -6.96
CA GLY A 30 -20.98 -36.36 -7.45
C GLY A 30 -20.18 -35.67 -6.38
N GLY A 31 -18.87 -35.63 -6.58
CA GLY A 31 -18.06 -34.64 -5.90
C GLY A 31 -18.62 -33.30 -6.35
N SER A 32 -19.43 -32.68 -5.49
CA SER A 32 -19.62 -31.25 -5.57
C SER A 32 -18.21 -30.69 -5.56
N GLU A 33 -17.74 -30.14 -6.69
CA GLU A 33 -16.67 -29.16 -6.61
C GLU A 33 -17.20 -28.12 -5.61
N GLU A 34 -16.67 -28.20 -4.37
CA GLU A 34 -16.82 -27.12 -3.42
C GLU A 34 -16.29 -25.90 -4.16
N THR A 35 -17.21 -25.02 -4.54
CA THR A 35 -16.85 -23.73 -5.09
C THR A 35 -16.01 -23.05 -4.00
N LYS A 36 -14.68 -23.05 -4.22
CA LYS A 36 -13.76 -22.42 -3.27
C LYS A 36 -14.20 -20.99 -3.09
N ALA A 37 -14.38 -20.58 -1.85
CA ALA A 37 -14.66 -19.20 -1.53
C ALA A 37 -13.54 -18.31 -2.09
N SER A 38 -13.89 -17.20 -2.72
CA SER A 38 -12.90 -16.29 -3.31
C SER A 38 -13.19 -14.85 -2.90
N LEU A 39 -12.15 -14.08 -2.67
CA LEU A 39 -12.21 -12.64 -2.43
C LEU A 39 -11.29 -11.91 -3.40
N ASP A 40 -11.84 -10.86 -4.01
CA ASP A 40 -11.10 -9.94 -4.86
C ASP A 40 -10.94 -8.60 -4.15
N GLY A 41 -9.70 -8.16 -3.99
CA GLY A 41 -9.37 -6.87 -3.39
C GLY A 41 -8.49 -6.02 -4.28
N ALA A 42 -8.53 -4.71 -4.09
CA ALA A 42 -7.65 -3.80 -4.80
C ALA A 42 -7.34 -2.56 -3.96
N GLY A 43 -6.19 -1.93 -4.21
CA GLY A 43 -5.89 -0.65 -3.57
C GLY A 43 -4.44 -0.42 -3.24
N SER A 44 -4.17 -0.02 -1.99
CA SER A 44 -2.85 0.38 -1.54
C SER A 44 -1.75 -0.58 -1.95
N SER A 45 -0.73 -0.06 -2.60
CA SER A 45 0.49 -0.82 -2.87
C SER A 45 1.41 -0.91 -1.65
N LEU A 46 1.20 -0.07 -0.61
CA LEU A 46 1.97 -0.13 0.63
C LEU A 46 1.76 -1.48 1.32
N VAL A 47 0.51 -1.93 1.46
CA VAL A 47 0.14 -3.16 2.17
C VAL A 47 0.33 -4.44 1.33
N ASP A 48 0.57 -4.32 0.03
CA ASP A 48 0.67 -5.48 -0.88
C ASP A 48 1.62 -6.58 -0.38
N PRO A 49 2.85 -6.30 0.12
CA PRO A 49 3.72 -7.36 0.65
C PRO A 49 3.09 -8.21 1.75
N MET A 50 2.33 -7.57 2.65
CA MET A 50 1.59 -8.27 3.71
C MET A 50 0.48 -9.14 3.15
N VAL A 51 -0.32 -8.59 2.23
CA VAL A 51 -1.44 -9.33 1.60
C VAL A 51 -0.93 -10.54 0.82
N GLN A 52 0.20 -10.41 0.11
CA GLN A 52 0.81 -11.55 -0.58
C GLN A 52 1.25 -12.65 0.39
N ALA A 53 1.82 -12.27 1.55
CA ALA A 53 2.22 -13.22 2.58
C ALA A 53 1.02 -13.93 3.25
N TRP A 54 -0.14 -13.26 3.34
CA TRP A 54 -1.36 -13.84 3.94
C TRP A 54 -2.03 -14.89 3.06
N LYS A 55 -1.93 -14.79 1.73
CA LYS A 55 -2.66 -15.65 0.78
C LYS A 55 -2.56 -17.16 1.03
N PRO A 56 -1.36 -17.75 1.21
CA PRO A 56 -1.22 -19.19 1.43
C PRO A 56 -1.93 -19.64 2.72
N GLU A 57 -1.69 -18.96 3.83
CA GLU A 57 -2.27 -19.33 5.10
C GLU A 57 -3.79 -19.09 5.17
N LEU A 58 -4.29 -18.02 4.55
CA LEU A 58 -5.72 -17.76 4.49
C LEU A 58 -6.44 -18.88 3.71
N ARG A 59 -5.83 -19.33 2.60
CA ARG A 59 -6.33 -20.49 1.85
C ARG A 59 -6.35 -21.77 2.71
N ASP A 60 -5.26 -22.05 3.39
CA ASP A 60 -5.11 -23.26 4.19
C ASP A 60 -6.04 -23.28 5.40
N ARG A 61 -6.27 -22.11 6.04
CA ARG A 61 -7.10 -21.99 7.23
C ARG A 61 -8.60 -21.86 6.95
N SER A 62 -8.95 -21.18 5.86
CA SER A 62 -10.35 -20.75 5.61
C SER A 62 -10.88 -21.19 4.25
N GLY A 63 -10.08 -21.84 3.41
CA GLY A 63 -10.47 -22.23 2.05
C GLY A 63 -10.67 -21.05 1.10
N ILE A 64 -10.25 -19.82 1.49
CA ILE A 64 -10.48 -18.60 0.73
C ILE A 64 -9.30 -18.34 -0.21
N ASP A 65 -9.59 -18.28 -1.52
CA ASP A 65 -8.65 -17.81 -2.53
C ASP A 65 -8.70 -16.28 -2.58
N LEU A 66 -7.61 -15.64 -2.15
CA LEU A 66 -7.49 -14.18 -2.14
C LEU A 66 -6.75 -13.67 -3.37
N SER A 67 -7.42 -12.83 -4.17
CA SER A 67 -6.81 -12.02 -5.23
C SER A 67 -6.65 -10.58 -4.76
N TYR A 68 -5.51 -9.94 -5.07
CA TYR A 68 -5.26 -8.55 -4.71
C TYR A 68 -4.49 -7.81 -5.80
N SER A 69 -5.00 -6.65 -6.18
CA SER A 69 -4.42 -5.77 -7.20
C SER A 69 -3.89 -4.47 -6.57
N PRO A 70 -2.56 -4.27 -6.49
CA PRO A 70 -1.95 -3.07 -5.87
C PRO A 70 -1.98 -1.87 -6.82
N ILE A 71 -3.17 -1.31 -7.06
CA ILE A 71 -3.44 -0.22 -8.02
C ILE A 71 -3.38 1.19 -7.39
N GLY A 72 -2.97 1.29 -6.13
CA GLY A 72 -2.94 2.51 -5.33
C GLY A 72 -4.25 2.76 -4.57
N SER A 73 -4.16 3.54 -3.47
CA SER A 73 -5.31 3.82 -2.59
C SER A 73 -6.49 4.44 -3.33
N GLY A 74 -6.24 5.41 -4.21
CA GLY A 74 -7.30 6.02 -5.02
C GLY A 74 -8.01 5.02 -5.92
N GLY A 75 -7.26 4.11 -6.56
CA GLY A 75 -7.80 3.02 -7.37
C GLY A 75 -8.63 2.04 -6.53
N GLY A 76 -8.17 1.70 -5.33
CA GLY A 76 -8.89 0.85 -4.39
C GLY A 76 -10.21 1.44 -3.91
N ILE A 77 -10.20 2.72 -3.54
CA ILE A 77 -11.41 3.46 -3.17
C ILE A 77 -12.41 3.47 -4.33
N GLN A 78 -11.95 3.76 -5.55
CA GLN A 78 -12.79 3.75 -6.74
C GLN A 78 -13.39 2.37 -7.01
N ALA A 79 -12.57 1.31 -6.94
CA ALA A 79 -13.00 -0.06 -7.22
C ALA A 79 -14.08 -0.54 -6.23
N ILE A 80 -13.91 -0.27 -4.92
CA ILE A 80 -14.90 -0.65 -3.93
C ILE A 80 -16.17 0.22 -4.00
N THR A 81 -16.05 1.50 -4.32
CA THR A 81 -17.20 2.38 -4.51
C THR A 81 -18.09 1.91 -5.67
N THR A 82 -17.48 1.41 -6.74
CA THR A 82 -18.20 0.84 -7.90
C THR A 82 -18.52 -0.65 -7.76
N ARG A 83 -18.20 -1.26 -6.61
CA ARG A 83 -18.43 -2.70 -6.35
C ARG A 83 -17.80 -3.64 -7.39
N THR A 84 -16.65 -3.26 -7.96
CA THR A 84 -15.89 -4.12 -8.89
C THR A 84 -14.94 -5.07 -8.17
N VAL A 85 -14.78 -4.88 -6.86
CA VAL A 85 -14.03 -5.76 -5.94
C VAL A 85 -14.84 -5.99 -4.67
N ASP A 86 -14.49 -7.00 -3.88
CA ASP A 86 -15.15 -7.32 -2.61
C ASP A 86 -14.69 -6.40 -1.47
N PHE A 87 -13.43 -5.93 -1.54
CA PHE A 87 -12.89 -4.92 -0.60
C PHE A 87 -11.88 -3.99 -1.28
N GLY A 88 -11.81 -2.77 -0.78
CA GLY A 88 -10.75 -1.81 -1.13
C GLY A 88 -9.65 -1.78 -0.06
N ALA A 89 -8.49 -1.25 -0.40
CA ALA A 89 -7.46 -0.93 0.58
C ALA A 89 -6.88 0.47 0.34
N SER A 90 -6.72 1.25 1.42
CA SER A 90 -6.22 2.62 1.36
C SER A 90 -5.40 2.98 2.60
N ASP A 91 -4.29 3.72 2.43
CA ASP A 91 -3.53 4.29 3.54
C ASP A 91 -4.00 5.72 3.88
N ALA A 92 -5.03 6.19 3.18
CA ALA A 92 -5.76 7.40 3.51
C ALA A 92 -7.19 7.04 3.95
N PRO A 93 -7.76 7.73 4.94
CA PRO A 93 -9.18 7.60 5.24
C PRO A 93 -10.02 8.08 4.05
N LEU A 94 -11.28 7.65 4.00
CA LEU A 94 -12.23 8.17 3.03
C LEU A 94 -12.53 9.66 3.31
N THR A 95 -12.60 10.47 2.26
CA THR A 95 -13.20 11.79 2.38
C THR A 95 -14.72 11.67 2.59
N PRO A 96 -15.41 12.70 3.10
CA PRO A 96 -16.88 12.65 3.23
C PRO A 96 -17.57 12.22 1.94
N ASP A 97 -17.20 12.80 0.79
CA ASP A 97 -17.78 12.46 -0.53
C ASP A 97 -17.53 11.00 -0.91
N GLN A 98 -16.34 10.47 -0.60
CA GLN A 98 -16.00 9.06 -0.85
C GLN A 98 -16.78 8.11 0.06
N ALA A 99 -16.96 8.48 1.33
CA ALA A 99 -17.74 7.71 2.28
C ALA A 99 -19.21 7.66 1.86
N ASP A 100 -19.78 8.80 1.45
CA ASP A 100 -21.15 8.89 0.93
C ASP A 100 -21.32 8.07 -0.36
N ALA A 101 -20.35 8.15 -1.27
CA ALA A 101 -20.36 7.39 -2.52
C ALA A 101 -20.25 5.88 -2.29
N CYS A 102 -19.47 5.45 -1.28
CA CYS A 102 -19.28 4.03 -0.96
C CYS A 102 -20.49 3.37 -0.27
N LYS A 103 -21.49 4.16 0.19
CA LYS A 103 -22.78 3.69 0.73
C LYS A 103 -22.64 2.56 1.76
N GLY A 104 -22.35 2.90 3.00
CA GLY A 104 -22.27 1.95 4.11
C GLY A 104 -20.96 1.18 4.21
N CYS A 105 -19.91 1.61 3.52
CA CYS A 105 -18.58 1.09 3.74
C CYS A 105 -18.05 1.44 5.13
N VAL A 106 -17.29 0.51 5.71
CA VAL A 106 -16.55 0.71 6.96
C VAL A 106 -15.06 0.60 6.73
N LEU A 107 -14.29 1.32 7.54
CA LEU A 107 -12.84 1.24 7.58
C LEU A 107 -12.42 0.25 8.68
N VAL A 108 -11.52 -0.67 8.32
CA VAL A 108 -10.86 -1.58 9.26
C VAL A 108 -9.36 -1.36 9.15
N PRO A 109 -8.72 -0.65 10.10
CA PRO A 109 -7.26 -0.50 10.12
C PRO A 109 -6.61 -1.87 10.36
N TRP A 110 -6.00 -2.47 9.35
CA TRP A 110 -5.51 -3.85 9.35
C TRP A 110 -4.00 -4.01 9.24
N ALA A 111 -3.29 -2.92 8.91
CA ALA A 111 -1.84 -2.89 8.87
C ALA A 111 -1.32 -1.51 9.29
N LEU A 112 -0.11 -1.47 9.86
CA LEU A 112 0.55 -0.26 10.34
C LEU A 112 2.00 -0.24 9.88
N SER A 113 2.37 0.76 9.09
CA SER A 113 3.72 0.93 8.56
C SER A 113 4.06 2.42 8.38
N ALA A 114 4.97 2.75 7.49
CA ALA A 114 5.39 4.12 7.24
C ALA A 114 5.69 4.38 5.78
N THR A 115 5.61 5.65 5.40
CA THR A 115 6.16 6.18 4.15
C THR A 115 7.55 6.74 4.43
N GLY A 116 8.59 6.13 3.83
CA GLY A 116 9.97 6.58 3.94
C GLY A 116 10.33 7.59 2.87
N VAL A 117 11.36 8.41 3.12
CA VAL A 117 11.97 9.29 2.11
C VAL A 117 13.26 8.63 1.63
N SER A 118 13.19 7.96 0.49
CA SER A 118 14.33 7.23 -0.09
C SER A 118 15.13 8.09 -1.05
N TYR A 119 16.42 7.81 -1.15
CA TYR A 119 17.33 8.56 -2.01
C TYR A 119 18.36 7.64 -2.71
N ASN A 120 18.85 8.10 -3.84
CA ASN A 120 19.96 7.51 -4.57
C ASN A 120 21.07 8.57 -4.75
N LEU A 121 21.94 8.67 -3.76
CA LEU A 121 23.04 9.63 -3.73
C LEU A 121 24.36 8.89 -3.44
N PRO A 122 25.12 8.49 -4.46
CA PRO A 122 26.44 7.88 -4.29
C PRO A 122 27.35 8.78 -3.45
N GLY A 123 28.05 8.19 -2.50
CA GLY A 123 28.96 8.91 -1.59
C GLY A 123 28.33 9.48 -0.31
N ALA A 124 27.02 9.71 -0.25
CA ALA A 124 26.36 10.26 0.95
C ALA A 124 26.32 9.25 2.12
N GLY A 125 26.56 7.96 1.85
CA GLY A 125 26.40 6.90 2.85
C GLY A 125 24.95 6.68 3.27
N ASP A 126 24.75 5.93 4.33
CA ASP A 126 23.45 5.74 4.97
C ASP A 126 23.21 6.88 5.98
N ASP A 127 21.99 6.96 6.53
CA ASP A 127 21.67 7.90 7.61
C ASP A 127 21.67 9.38 7.22
N LEU A 128 21.16 9.69 6.04
CA LEU A 128 20.90 11.08 5.66
C LEU A 128 19.78 11.66 6.54
N LYS A 129 19.99 12.83 7.08
CA LYS A 129 19.06 13.55 7.96
C LYS A 129 18.36 14.64 7.16
N LEU A 130 17.03 14.65 7.19
CA LEU A 130 16.22 15.68 6.55
C LEU A 130 15.15 16.20 7.50
N THR A 131 14.84 17.48 7.41
CA THR A 131 13.70 18.09 8.10
C THR A 131 12.52 18.22 7.15
N GLY A 132 11.29 18.28 7.68
CA GLY A 132 10.10 18.48 6.86
C GLY A 132 10.16 19.73 5.98
N PRO A 133 10.57 20.92 6.49
CA PRO A 133 10.75 22.11 5.65
C PRO A 133 11.76 21.93 4.51
N VAL A 134 12.87 21.22 4.73
CA VAL A 134 13.86 20.92 3.67
C VAL A 134 13.26 20.01 2.61
N ILE A 135 12.54 18.95 3.03
CA ILE A 135 11.84 18.07 2.09
C ILE A 135 10.79 18.85 1.28
N ALA A 136 9.98 19.68 1.94
CA ALA A 136 9.01 20.51 1.26
C ALA A 136 9.68 21.42 0.21
N ASP A 137 10.78 22.08 0.57
CA ASP A 137 11.51 22.96 -0.36
C ASP A 137 12.14 22.18 -1.55
N ILE A 138 12.52 20.92 -1.36
CA ILE A 138 12.97 20.04 -2.46
C ILE A 138 11.81 19.81 -3.44
N PHE A 139 10.65 19.37 -2.96
CA PHE A 139 9.50 19.06 -3.82
C PHE A 139 8.79 20.32 -4.37
N LEU A 140 9.01 21.48 -3.75
CA LEU A 140 8.62 22.79 -4.28
C LEU A 140 9.62 23.33 -5.33
N GLY A 141 10.76 22.64 -5.57
CA GLY A 141 11.80 23.08 -6.51
C GLY A 141 12.67 24.24 -6.00
N LYS A 142 12.65 24.56 -4.72
CA LYS A 142 13.45 25.63 -4.09
C LYS A 142 14.86 25.14 -3.69
N ILE A 143 15.01 23.85 -3.39
CA ILE A 143 16.29 23.16 -3.17
C ILE A 143 16.48 22.19 -4.34
N THR A 144 17.50 22.44 -5.15
CA THR A 144 17.74 21.70 -6.40
C THR A 144 19.09 20.98 -6.42
N ASN A 145 19.89 21.07 -5.36
CA ASN A 145 21.21 20.47 -5.28
C ASN A 145 21.46 19.87 -3.89
N TRP A 146 22.06 18.67 -3.84
CA TRP A 146 22.37 17.99 -2.58
C TRP A 146 23.41 18.70 -1.72
N SER A 147 24.26 19.55 -2.30
CA SER A 147 25.21 20.40 -1.57
C SER A 147 24.61 21.70 -1.03
N ASP A 148 23.28 21.90 -1.13
CA ASP A 148 22.61 23.07 -0.54
C ASP A 148 22.90 23.15 0.97
N SER A 149 23.21 24.35 1.45
CA SER A 149 23.61 24.57 2.86
C SER A 149 22.57 24.11 3.86
N ARG A 150 21.27 24.12 3.51
CA ARG A 150 20.18 23.64 4.37
C ARG A 150 20.21 22.12 4.55
N ILE A 151 20.78 21.36 3.61
CA ILE A 151 20.97 19.91 3.72
C ILE A 151 22.29 19.62 4.44
N THR A 152 23.38 20.26 4.01
CA THR A 152 24.72 19.98 4.56
C THR A 152 24.82 20.30 6.05
N GLN A 153 24.14 21.37 6.54
CA GLN A 153 24.10 21.72 7.96
C GLN A 153 23.40 20.65 8.83
N LEU A 154 22.45 19.89 8.28
CA LEU A 154 21.79 18.78 8.97
C LEU A 154 22.66 17.53 9.01
N ASN A 155 23.71 17.46 8.18
CA ASN A 155 24.55 16.27 7.97
C ASN A 155 26.04 16.59 8.18
N PRO A 156 26.43 17.10 9.37
CA PRO A 156 27.84 17.45 9.63
C PRO A 156 28.72 16.22 9.49
N GLY A 157 29.86 16.37 8.80
CA GLY A 157 30.81 15.28 8.57
C GLY A 157 30.49 14.40 7.37
N LYS A 158 29.37 14.62 6.67
CA LYS A 158 29.09 13.99 5.37
C LYS A 158 29.56 14.92 4.23
N ASP A 159 30.31 14.36 3.28
CA ASP A 159 30.69 15.07 2.05
C ASP A 159 29.59 14.86 1.00
N LEU A 160 28.58 15.74 1.04
CA LEU A 160 27.46 15.65 0.10
C LEU A 160 27.89 16.25 -1.26
N PRO A 161 27.76 15.47 -2.35
CA PRO A 161 28.24 15.89 -3.66
C PRO A 161 27.39 17.05 -4.20
N SER A 162 28.02 17.88 -5.05
CA SER A 162 27.30 18.88 -5.86
C SER A 162 26.57 18.17 -7.00
N GLN A 163 25.49 17.46 -6.62
CA GLN A 163 24.62 16.66 -7.48
C GLN A 163 23.23 17.31 -7.53
N ALA A 164 22.67 17.43 -8.74
CA ALA A 164 21.29 17.89 -8.90
C ALA A 164 20.30 16.92 -8.20
N ILE A 165 19.30 17.47 -7.54
CA ILE A 165 18.21 16.70 -6.92
C ILE A 165 17.16 16.41 -7.99
N SER A 166 16.72 15.15 -8.07
CA SER A 166 15.62 14.68 -8.92
C SER A 166 14.48 14.16 -8.07
N PRO A 167 13.49 14.98 -7.72
CA PRO A 167 12.35 14.52 -6.93
C PRO A 167 11.50 13.49 -7.69
N VAL A 168 11.04 12.45 -6.99
CA VAL A 168 10.19 11.40 -7.53
C VAL A 168 8.92 11.30 -6.68
N TYR A 169 7.77 11.42 -7.32
CA TYR A 169 6.47 11.39 -6.64
C TYR A 169 5.52 10.37 -7.27
N ARG A 170 4.44 10.04 -6.59
CA ARG A 170 3.41 9.11 -7.08
C ARG A 170 2.51 9.80 -8.11
N SER A 171 2.39 9.20 -9.29
CA SER A 171 1.50 9.67 -10.37
C SER A 171 0.08 9.10 -10.28
N ASP A 172 -0.15 8.15 -9.40
CA ASP A 172 -1.45 7.53 -9.10
C ASP A 172 -2.00 8.04 -7.77
N GLY A 173 -3.29 7.85 -7.52
CA GLY A 173 -3.91 8.13 -6.23
C GLY A 173 -3.32 7.21 -5.15
N SER A 174 -2.55 7.77 -4.21
CA SER A 174 -1.69 7.02 -3.30
C SER A 174 -1.88 7.43 -1.84
N GLY A 175 -1.95 6.43 -0.95
CA GLY A 175 -1.90 6.67 0.48
C GLY A 175 -0.52 7.12 0.96
N ASP A 176 0.58 6.66 0.33
CA ASP A 176 1.90 7.23 0.59
C ASP A 176 1.94 8.73 0.29
N THR A 177 1.29 9.17 -0.80
CA THR A 177 1.14 10.60 -1.08
C THR A 177 0.36 11.30 0.02
N TYR A 178 -0.74 10.70 0.49
CA TYR A 178 -1.53 11.27 1.58
C TYR A 178 -0.72 11.43 2.87
N ALA A 179 -0.03 10.38 3.33
CA ALA A 179 0.77 10.42 4.54
C ALA A 179 1.91 11.45 4.45
N PHE A 180 2.65 11.44 3.34
CA PHE A 180 3.75 12.37 3.07
C PHE A 180 3.28 13.83 2.99
N THR A 181 2.22 14.10 2.22
CA THR A 181 1.72 15.47 2.05
C THR A 181 0.99 15.99 3.29
N SER A 182 0.37 15.12 4.07
CA SER A 182 -0.18 15.48 5.38
C SER A 182 0.93 15.95 6.32
N TYR A 183 2.02 15.20 6.44
CA TYR A 183 3.18 15.63 7.22
C TYR A 183 3.73 16.99 6.75
N LEU A 184 3.97 17.13 5.43
CA LEU A 184 4.50 18.40 4.90
C LEU A 184 3.56 19.59 5.12
N THR A 185 2.26 19.35 5.15
CA THR A 185 1.24 20.38 5.42
C THR A 185 1.31 20.89 6.86
N GLU A 186 1.64 20.02 7.81
CA GLU A 186 1.82 20.42 9.22
C GLU A 186 3.13 21.19 9.44
N VAL A 187 4.23 20.78 8.79
CA VAL A 187 5.58 21.30 9.08
C VAL A 187 6.07 22.40 8.12
N SER A 188 5.34 22.70 7.04
CA SER A 188 5.72 23.70 6.04
C SER A 188 4.54 24.58 5.61
N PRO A 189 4.46 25.83 6.09
CA PRO A 189 3.43 26.76 5.61
C PRO A 189 3.43 26.95 4.09
N ALA A 190 4.61 26.99 3.47
CA ALA A 190 4.73 27.11 2.02
C ALA A 190 4.14 25.90 1.28
N TRP A 191 4.31 24.68 1.81
CA TRP A 191 3.68 23.51 1.25
C TRP A 191 2.16 23.53 1.42
N LYS A 192 1.69 23.87 2.63
CA LYS A 192 0.27 24.00 2.96
C LYS A 192 -0.47 24.94 2.03
N GLU A 193 0.14 26.10 1.73
CA GLU A 193 -0.45 27.12 0.87
C GLU A 193 -0.47 26.72 -0.62
N ASN A 194 0.60 26.08 -1.11
CA ASN A 194 0.78 25.86 -2.54
C ASN A 194 0.37 24.46 -3.02
N VAL A 195 0.34 23.46 -2.13
CA VAL A 195 0.08 22.06 -2.51
C VAL A 195 -1.01 21.41 -1.64
N GLY A 196 -0.87 21.50 -0.31
CA GLY A 196 -1.78 20.86 0.64
C GLY A 196 -1.56 19.35 0.77
N ALA A 197 -2.59 18.64 1.27
CA ALA A 197 -2.58 17.20 1.52
C ALA A 197 -3.66 16.48 0.72
N GLY A 198 -3.35 15.26 0.26
CA GLY A 198 -4.30 14.42 -0.47
C GLY A 198 -3.66 13.14 -1.02
N THR A 199 -4.48 12.22 -1.50
CA THR A 199 -4.00 11.02 -2.21
C THR A 199 -3.46 11.36 -3.60
N THR A 200 -3.84 12.52 -4.14
CA THR A 200 -3.36 13.09 -5.40
C THR A 200 -3.21 14.60 -5.20
N VAL A 201 -2.03 15.12 -5.47
CA VAL A 201 -1.70 16.54 -5.38
C VAL A 201 -0.88 16.98 -6.59
N ASN A 202 -0.88 18.29 -6.86
CA ASN A 202 -0.02 18.83 -7.92
C ASN A 202 1.36 19.14 -7.33
N VAL A 203 2.32 18.22 -7.52
CA VAL A 203 3.70 18.40 -7.05
C VAL A 203 4.45 19.31 -8.03
N PRO A 204 5.00 20.46 -7.60
CA PRO A 204 5.60 21.44 -8.51
C PRO A 204 6.89 20.97 -9.20
N ALA A 205 7.67 20.08 -8.58
CA ALA A 205 8.95 19.63 -9.12
C ALA A 205 9.09 18.11 -9.08
N GLY A 206 9.73 17.56 -10.10
CA GLY A 206 10.09 16.14 -10.14
C GLY A 206 9.36 15.33 -11.21
N THR A 207 9.44 14.01 -11.09
CA THR A 207 8.89 13.04 -12.05
C THR A 207 7.89 12.12 -11.36
N GLY A 208 6.70 11.99 -11.96
CA GLY A 208 5.67 11.07 -11.48
C GLY A 208 5.98 9.61 -11.85
N SER A 209 5.83 8.71 -10.88
CA SER A 209 6.00 7.26 -11.05
C SER A 209 4.80 6.51 -10.48
N LYS A 210 4.31 5.48 -11.19
CA LYS A 210 3.12 4.73 -10.78
C LYS A 210 3.45 3.64 -9.76
N GLY A 211 2.76 3.65 -8.64
CA GLY A 211 2.90 2.65 -7.58
C GLY A 211 4.26 2.73 -6.85
N ASN A 212 4.38 2.00 -5.73
CA ASN A 212 5.64 1.90 -5.00
C ASN A 212 6.76 1.27 -5.83
N SER A 213 6.44 0.26 -6.66
CA SER A 213 7.40 -0.37 -7.56
C SER A 213 7.96 0.59 -8.61
N GLY A 214 7.11 1.48 -9.18
CA GLY A 214 7.54 2.50 -10.13
C GLY A 214 8.46 3.53 -9.48
N VAL A 215 8.14 3.99 -8.27
CA VAL A 215 8.99 4.92 -7.50
C VAL A 215 10.33 4.26 -7.17
N ALA A 216 10.34 3.02 -6.65
CA ALA A 216 11.57 2.27 -6.37
C ALA A 216 12.45 2.16 -7.61
N GLY A 217 11.87 1.75 -8.75
CA GLY A 217 12.60 1.62 -10.00
C GLY A 217 13.18 2.95 -10.52
N THR A 218 12.46 4.07 -10.34
CA THR A 218 12.95 5.39 -10.76
C THR A 218 14.10 5.87 -9.87
N ILE A 219 13.95 5.74 -8.53
CA ILE A 219 15.02 6.10 -7.59
C ILE A 219 16.29 5.27 -7.87
N THR A 220 16.14 3.95 -8.04
CA THR A 220 17.31 3.07 -8.31
C THR A 220 18.11 3.48 -9.53
N ARG A 221 17.43 3.91 -10.62
CA ARG A 221 18.08 4.22 -11.88
C ARG A 221 18.56 5.66 -12.02
N THR A 222 18.17 6.56 -11.10
CA THR A 222 18.45 8.00 -11.23
C THR A 222 19.36 8.45 -10.09
N GLU A 223 20.60 8.76 -10.40
CA GLU A 223 21.50 9.38 -9.43
C GLU A 223 21.00 10.79 -9.06
N GLY A 224 21.08 11.11 -7.77
CA GLY A 224 20.52 12.35 -7.22
C GLY A 224 19.01 12.27 -6.96
N ALA A 225 18.34 11.14 -7.24
CA ALA A 225 16.93 11.01 -6.96
C ALA A 225 16.61 11.02 -5.46
N VAL A 226 15.46 11.60 -5.14
CA VAL A 226 14.81 11.51 -3.82
C VAL A 226 13.30 11.33 -4.03
N GLY A 227 12.67 10.42 -3.28
CA GLY A 227 11.24 10.19 -3.42
C GLY A 227 10.64 9.58 -2.16
N TYR A 228 9.34 9.73 -2.00
CA TYR A 228 8.63 9.07 -0.91
C TYR A 228 8.07 7.71 -1.39
N ILE A 229 8.17 6.71 -0.53
CA ILE A 229 7.88 5.32 -0.85
C ILE A 229 7.52 4.54 0.43
N SER A 230 6.65 3.54 0.33
CA SER A 230 6.47 2.57 1.42
C SER A 230 7.82 2.00 1.88
N VAL A 231 8.05 1.99 3.19
CA VAL A 231 9.30 1.47 3.77
C VAL A 231 9.52 0.00 3.41
N ALA A 232 8.48 -0.81 3.29
CA ALA A 232 8.58 -2.20 2.84
C ALA A 232 9.22 -2.32 1.46
N TYR A 233 8.81 -1.49 0.52
CA TYR A 233 9.41 -1.44 -0.83
C TYR A 233 10.84 -0.89 -0.82
N ALA A 234 11.12 0.10 0.04
CA ALA A 234 12.48 0.61 0.18
C ALA A 234 13.44 -0.50 0.63
N VAL A 235 13.06 -1.28 1.65
CA VAL A 235 13.86 -2.42 2.16
C VAL A 235 14.02 -3.52 1.10
N GLN A 236 12.92 -3.94 0.45
CA GLN A 236 12.95 -4.97 -0.59
C GLN A 236 13.86 -4.60 -1.77
N ASN A 237 13.92 -3.31 -2.13
CA ASN A 237 14.76 -2.81 -3.21
C ASN A 237 16.12 -2.31 -2.73
N LYS A 238 16.47 -2.48 -1.46
CA LYS A 238 17.73 -2.05 -0.85
C LYS A 238 18.02 -0.56 -1.06
N LEU A 239 16.96 0.24 -1.05
CA LEU A 239 17.09 1.69 -1.14
C LEU A 239 17.50 2.27 0.21
N ARG A 240 18.32 3.33 0.18
CA ARG A 240 18.62 4.12 1.36
C ARG A 240 17.41 4.98 1.73
N VAL A 241 17.16 5.12 3.02
CA VAL A 241 16.05 5.91 3.54
C VAL A 241 16.60 6.93 4.54
N ALA A 242 16.15 8.15 4.46
CA ALA A 242 16.57 9.23 5.34
C ALA A 242 15.89 9.13 6.70
N SER A 243 16.59 9.54 7.76
CA SER A 243 15.99 9.84 9.06
C SER A 243 15.31 11.22 8.99
N ILE A 244 14.06 11.28 9.43
CA ILE A 244 13.23 12.49 9.34
C ILE A 244 13.07 13.12 10.72
N GLN A 245 13.21 14.46 10.79
CA GLN A 245 13.00 15.16 12.05
C GLN A 245 11.53 15.14 12.44
N ASN A 246 11.24 14.66 13.66
CA ASN A 246 9.90 14.67 14.25
C ASN A 246 9.64 15.96 15.07
N ALA A 247 8.43 16.09 15.59
CA ALA A 247 8.04 17.25 16.42
C ALA A 247 8.85 17.39 17.72
N ALA A 248 9.51 16.32 18.21
CA ALA A 248 10.46 16.35 19.34
C ALA A 248 11.87 16.83 18.93
N ALA A 249 12.07 17.28 17.68
CA ALA A 249 13.35 17.66 17.10
C ALA A 249 14.39 16.52 17.02
N GLU A 250 13.95 15.25 17.05
CA GLU A 250 14.77 14.06 16.90
C GLU A 250 14.76 13.60 15.45
N PHE A 251 15.90 13.11 14.92
CA PHE A 251 15.96 12.47 13.62
C PHE A 251 15.69 10.97 13.77
N VAL A 252 14.55 10.52 13.26
CA VAL A 252 14.05 9.15 13.43
C VAL A 252 14.04 8.44 12.09
N PRO A 253 14.61 7.21 11.99
CA PRO A 253 14.48 6.38 10.80
C PRO A 253 13.08 5.76 10.72
N PRO A 254 12.59 5.38 9.51
CA PRO A 254 11.33 4.66 9.34
C PRO A 254 11.49 3.16 9.65
N ASP A 255 11.78 2.84 10.88
CA ASP A 255 11.97 1.48 11.38
C ASP A 255 10.84 1.05 12.32
N LEU A 256 10.86 -0.21 12.73
CA LEU A 256 9.83 -0.75 13.64
C LEU A 256 9.72 0.01 14.97
N PRO A 257 10.82 0.37 15.65
CA PRO A 257 10.74 1.20 16.85
C PRO A 257 10.09 2.54 16.61
N GLY A 258 10.46 3.25 15.51
CA GLY A 258 9.90 4.55 15.17
C GLY A 258 8.41 4.48 14.84
N ILE A 259 7.97 3.46 14.11
CA ILE A 259 6.56 3.22 13.78
C ILE A 259 5.77 2.85 15.03
N ALA A 260 6.31 2.01 15.91
CA ALA A 260 5.65 1.62 17.17
C ALA A 260 5.48 2.83 18.10
N ALA A 261 6.51 3.68 18.24
CA ALA A 261 6.41 4.91 19.02
C ALA A 261 5.36 5.89 18.48
N ALA A 262 5.20 5.96 17.14
CA ALA A 262 4.13 6.75 16.54
C ALA A 262 2.75 6.16 16.86
N ALA A 263 2.62 4.84 16.89
CA ALA A 263 1.38 4.16 17.26
C ALA A 263 0.99 4.37 18.72
N GLU A 264 1.95 4.40 19.64
CA GLU A 264 1.71 4.71 21.07
C GLU A 264 1.19 6.13 21.28
N ALA A 265 1.51 7.04 20.36
CA ALA A 265 1.10 8.44 20.40
C ALA A 265 -0.03 8.78 19.40
N MET A 266 -0.64 7.76 18.80
CA MET A 266 -1.73 7.96 17.85
C MET A 266 -2.91 8.69 18.49
N GLY A 267 -3.65 9.45 17.68
CA GLY A 267 -4.87 10.12 18.14
C GLY A 267 -6.01 9.15 18.39
N THR A 268 -7.05 9.61 19.05
CA THR A 268 -8.28 8.84 19.26
C THR A 268 -8.90 8.47 17.92
N PRO A 269 -9.31 7.20 17.72
CA PRO A 269 -10.04 6.80 16.53
C PRO A 269 -11.30 7.65 16.33
N LYS A 270 -11.54 8.09 15.10
CA LYS A 270 -12.72 8.85 14.72
C LYS A 270 -13.93 7.92 14.52
N PRO A 271 -15.16 8.47 14.43
CA PRO A 271 -16.38 7.67 14.23
C PRO A 271 -16.37 6.79 12.98
N ASP A 272 -15.57 7.13 11.97
CA ASP A 272 -15.35 6.37 10.75
C ASP A 272 -14.22 5.33 10.86
N ASN A 273 -13.65 5.15 12.07
CA ASN A 273 -12.48 4.33 12.38
C ASN A 273 -11.16 4.83 11.78
N SER A 274 -11.10 6.03 11.23
CA SER A 274 -9.81 6.62 10.85
C SER A 274 -9.03 7.05 12.10
N ILE A 275 -7.71 6.85 12.08
CA ILE A 275 -6.84 7.08 13.24
C ILE A 275 -5.76 8.10 12.85
N PRO A 276 -5.74 9.28 13.49
CA PRO A 276 -4.65 10.24 13.31
C PRO A 276 -3.33 9.68 13.86
N ILE A 277 -2.29 9.62 13.01
CA ILE A 277 -0.97 9.10 13.39
C ILE A 277 0.19 9.88 12.75
N VAL A 278 -0.09 10.67 11.70
CA VAL A 278 0.91 11.50 11.03
C VAL A 278 1.31 12.67 11.96
N ASP A 279 2.61 12.94 12.01
CA ASP A 279 3.24 14.00 12.82
C ASP A 279 2.83 13.95 14.30
N PRO A 280 3.19 12.86 15.01
CA PRO A 280 2.91 12.74 16.44
C PRO A 280 3.44 13.93 17.24
N PRO A 281 2.80 14.30 18.38
CA PRO A 281 3.19 15.48 19.14
C PRO A 281 4.62 15.37 19.71
N ALA A 282 5.20 16.51 20.08
CA ALA A 282 6.58 16.59 20.59
C ALA A 282 6.85 15.74 21.86
N SER A 283 5.81 15.30 22.56
CA SER A 283 5.92 14.33 23.66
C SER A 283 6.22 12.90 23.20
N ALA A 284 5.96 12.59 21.94
CA ALA A 284 6.19 11.27 21.34
C ALA A 284 7.64 11.13 20.85
N LYS A 285 8.56 10.99 21.81
CA LYS A 285 9.98 10.79 21.50
C LYS A 285 10.18 9.50 20.71
N GLY A 286 11.12 9.54 19.76
CA GLY A 286 11.42 8.40 18.89
C GLY A 286 10.34 8.06 17.87
N ALA A 287 9.20 8.77 17.83
CA ALA A 287 8.14 8.51 16.87
C ALA A 287 8.52 8.94 15.44
N TYR A 288 8.34 8.04 14.46
CA TYR A 288 8.55 8.39 13.06
C TYR A 288 7.36 9.20 12.51
N PRO A 289 7.60 10.39 11.92
CA PRO A 289 6.51 11.34 11.67
C PRO A 289 5.60 10.98 10.49
N ILE A 290 6.02 10.09 9.58
CA ILE A 290 5.22 9.72 8.41
C ILE A 290 4.74 8.27 8.51
N SER A 291 4.30 7.88 9.73
CA SER A 291 3.66 6.60 9.98
C SER A 291 2.20 6.61 9.51
N THR A 292 1.68 5.48 9.08
CA THR A 292 0.32 5.39 8.54
C THR A 292 -0.31 4.03 8.78
N PHE A 293 -1.62 4.03 9.04
CA PHE A 293 -2.44 2.82 8.94
C PHE A 293 -2.86 2.58 7.50
N THR A 294 -2.94 1.31 7.12
CA THR A 294 -3.72 0.88 5.96
C THR A 294 -5.08 0.39 6.44
N TYR A 295 -6.12 0.81 5.76
CA TYR A 295 -7.51 0.45 6.02
C TYR A 295 -8.01 -0.49 4.95
N ALA A 296 -8.60 -1.64 5.34
CA ALA A 296 -9.53 -2.34 4.49
C ALA A 296 -10.85 -1.55 4.45
N ILE A 297 -11.39 -1.35 3.27
CA ILE A 297 -12.65 -0.65 3.03
C ILE A 297 -13.67 -1.68 2.59
N VAL A 298 -14.69 -1.93 3.42
CA VAL A 298 -15.59 -3.07 3.26
C VAL A 298 -17.04 -2.62 3.35
N PRO A 299 -17.91 -3.00 2.38
CA PRO A 299 -19.34 -2.77 2.50
C PRO A 299 -19.92 -3.62 3.63
N LYS A 300 -20.74 -3.00 4.50
CA LYS A 300 -21.43 -3.75 5.56
C LYS A 300 -22.42 -4.79 5.01
N ASP A 301 -23.06 -4.48 3.90
CA ASP A 301 -24.07 -5.28 3.23
C ASP A 301 -23.50 -6.23 2.16
N SER A 302 -22.24 -6.62 2.30
CA SER A 302 -21.57 -7.48 1.32
C SER A 302 -22.22 -8.88 1.29
N PRO A 303 -22.49 -9.44 0.09
CA PRO A 303 -22.93 -10.83 -0.03
C PRO A 303 -21.85 -11.84 0.37
N LYS A 304 -20.59 -11.40 0.52
CA LYS A 304 -19.45 -12.20 1.00
C LYS A 304 -19.03 -11.80 2.42
N ALA A 305 -19.99 -11.51 3.27
CA ALA A 305 -19.74 -11.03 4.64
C ALA A 305 -18.94 -12.05 5.48
N ASP A 306 -19.19 -13.34 5.32
CA ASP A 306 -18.49 -14.39 6.06
C ASP A 306 -17.01 -14.48 5.65
N GLU A 307 -16.73 -14.45 4.36
CA GLU A 307 -15.37 -14.47 3.82
C GLU A 307 -14.60 -13.20 4.21
N LEU A 308 -15.24 -12.04 4.15
CA LEU A 308 -14.64 -10.76 4.56
C LEU A 308 -14.34 -10.75 6.07
N ARG A 309 -15.26 -11.26 6.92
CA ARG A 309 -14.99 -11.43 8.35
C ARG A 309 -13.84 -12.39 8.61
N ALA A 310 -13.75 -13.49 7.87
CA ALA A 310 -12.65 -14.44 7.99
C ALA A 310 -11.31 -13.80 7.61
N LEU A 311 -11.22 -13.12 6.44
CA LEU A 311 -10.04 -12.39 6.01
C LEU A 311 -9.60 -11.35 7.05
N LEU A 312 -10.53 -10.49 7.49
CA LEU A 312 -10.21 -9.39 8.39
C LEU A 312 -9.82 -9.89 9.80
N THR A 313 -10.50 -10.93 10.31
CA THR A 313 -10.13 -11.55 11.58
C THR A 313 -8.74 -12.18 11.51
N TYR A 314 -8.42 -12.84 10.40
CA TYR A 314 -7.08 -13.36 10.15
C TYR A 314 -6.05 -12.23 10.09
N ALA A 315 -6.32 -11.17 9.32
CA ALA A 315 -5.40 -10.05 9.11
C ALA A 315 -5.03 -9.31 10.40
N ILE A 316 -6.00 -9.10 11.31
CA ILE A 316 -5.76 -8.42 12.60
C ILE A 316 -5.28 -9.36 13.72
N GLY A 317 -5.24 -10.64 13.48
CA GLY A 317 -4.82 -11.69 14.41
C GLY A 317 -3.57 -12.43 13.90
N PRO A 318 -3.70 -13.69 13.45
CA PRO A 318 -2.54 -14.49 13.01
C PRO A 318 -1.72 -13.84 11.91
N GLY A 319 -2.35 -13.10 11.00
CA GLY A 319 -1.67 -12.39 9.91
C GLY A 319 -0.65 -11.34 10.38
N GLN A 320 -0.75 -10.88 11.63
CA GLN A 320 0.24 -9.94 12.20
C GLN A 320 1.61 -10.58 12.48
N GLU A 321 1.73 -11.90 12.43
CA GLU A 321 3.02 -12.60 12.57
C GLU A 321 3.96 -12.30 11.39
N PHE A 322 3.41 -11.92 10.23
CA PHE A 322 4.19 -11.53 9.05
C PHE A 322 4.66 -10.07 9.09
N ALA A 323 4.18 -9.26 10.03
CA ALA A 323 4.35 -7.81 10.02
C ALA A 323 5.84 -7.39 10.00
N GLU A 324 6.63 -7.87 10.94
CA GLU A 324 8.00 -7.40 11.15
C GLU A 324 8.92 -7.64 9.95
N GLN A 325 8.72 -8.73 9.19
CA GLN A 325 9.56 -9.05 8.02
C GLN A 325 9.40 -8.03 6.87
N PHE A 326 8.31 -7.25 6.87
CA PHE A 326 8.04 -6.21 5.88
C PHE A 326 8.03 -4.80 6.48
N VAL A 327 8.58 -4.62 7.69
CA VAL A 327 8.61 -3.35 8.42
C VAL A 327 7.20 -2.81 8.68
N PHE A 328 6.29 -3.69 9.07
CA PHE A 328 4.99 -3.32 9.65
C PHE A 328 5.08 -3.54 11.17
N ALA A 329 4.62 -2.57 11.93
CA ALA A 329 4.44 -2.73 13.36
C ALA A 329 3.13 -3.50 13.64
N LYS A 330 3.11 -4.24 14.74
CA LYS A 330 1.88 -4.90 15.20
C LYS A 330 0.83 -3.86 15.53
N LEU A 331 -0.43 -4.18 15.26
CA LEU A 331 -1.53 -3.29 15.61
C LEU A 331 -1.65 -3.11 17.13
N PRO A 332 -1.82 -1.89 17.63
CA PRO A 332 -2.12 -1.65 19.04
C PRO A 332 -3.39 -2.39 19.51
N ALA A 333 -3.39 -2.83 20.75
CA ALA A 333 -4.50 -3.63 21.30
C ALA A 333 -5.85 -2.91 21.18
N GLU A 334 -5.90 -1.60 21.39
CA GLU A 334 -7.14 -0.82 21.24
C GLU A 334 -7.64 -0.77 19.80
N VAL A 335 -6.74 -0.77 18.81
CA VAL A 335 -7.09 -0.85 17.37
C VAL A 335 -7.65 -2.24 17.05
N VAL A 336 -7.06 -3.30 17.62
CA VAL A 336 -7.57 -4.66 17.46
C VAL A 336 -9.00 -4.79 18.05
N GLU A 337 -9.26 -4.21 19.22
CA GLU A 337 -10.60 -4.22 19.84
C GLU A 337 -11.62 -3.37 19.05
N LEU A 338 -11.20 -2.24 18.50
CA LEU A 338 -12.02 -1.46 17.57
C LEU A 338 -12.40 -2.31 16.34
N ASN A 339 -11.41 -2.96 15.75
CA ASN A 339 -11.57 -3.80 14.56
C ASN A 339 -12.54 -4.97 14.82
N LYS A 340 -12.42 -5.67 15.94
CA LYS A 340 -13.34 -6.77 16.29
C LYS A 340 -14.81 -6.32 16.28
N LYS A 341 -15.09 -5.13 16.83
CA LYS A 341 -16.46 -4.56 16.84
C LYS A 341 -16.92 -4.23 15.41
N THR A 342 -16.04 -3.64 14.61
CA THR A 342 -16.35 -3.27 13.23
C THR A 342 -16.57 -4.50 12.37
N ILE A 343 -15.69 -5.51 12.46
CA ILE A 343 -15.79 -6.78 11.74
C ILE A 343 -17.11 -7.50 12.08
N ALA A 344 -17.51 -7.52 13.35
CA ALA A 344 -18.78 -8.11 13.77
C ALA A 344 -20.02 -7.40 13.21
N SER A 345 -19.88 -6.17 12.69
CA SER A 345 -20.98 -5.41 12.09
C SER A 345 -21.12 -5.59 10.57
N ILE A 346 -20.29 -6.43 9.96
CA ILE A 346 -20.33 -6.76 8.53
C ILE A 346 -21.31 -7.93 8.35
N GLY A 347 -22.33 -7.77 7.51
CA GLY A 347 -23.38 -8.75 7.25
C GLY A 347 -24.67 -8.54 8.01
#